data_aa1d7a3a3a005b5498cb0e1d10ea993d
#
_entry.id   aa1d7a3a3a005b5498cb0e1d10ea993d
#
_cell.length_a   1.000
_cell.length_b   1.000
_cell.length_c   1.000
_cell.angle_alpha   90.00
_cell.angle_beta   90.00
_cell.angle_gamma   90.00
#
_symmetry.space_group_name_H-M   'P 1'
#
loop_
_entity.id
_entity.type
_entity.pdbx_description
1 polymer ?
#
loop_
_entity_poly.entity_id
_entity_poly.type
_entity_poly.pdbx_seq_one_letter_code
_entity_poly.pdbx_strand_id
1 'polypeptide(L)'
;VYGNALTSITIPTGKNIADTAAIVIDTQPPTSTISTAQYDGSSGTITITGDNFNTLGVGNGESVKSSLDYSKLSWDIDFGDADSSLSNVSFSESDIASAVVTSKTILTLVLTSEAKTALHATNGFAAEGDASNPNDAIDVAAGFIRDTALNPATTDAKDNATLTYADTTAPTISSITSDKTDGAYGVGSKITITATTSEKVISSSEFVATLSTNDTVTLTADSSGNTLSGEYTVGAGDTSADLDVSSITVGSVKDIYGTSMSSTSLSSVTNLADNKALVIDTTAPTAAITSVQYDGETGKFTFTGSNFDTINVTSGSILDFLNFDNLDWDINADNATTSNFEFAKADFASASYISATSITATLTSVKKAALEATSGFAAAGGADTIDVTAGFVRDHALNAAASDGTLTQNSNTGATLTYSDTTRPTVTKFTSTNADGSYGVDKKVNVTATMSENVIAGSKLTVTLSTGSSETLVLEAATAGNTLIGEYTVPTSVSTPDLGITSYELASGQSVTDIYGNTMTSTTIPSGQNLSNNSAIVIDTAAPTSTVASAVYKGSAGGLTLTG
;
A
#
# COMPACT_ATOMS: atom_id res chain seq x y z
N VAL A 1 61.23 -36.94 -55.34
CA VAL A 1 60.76 -38.32 -55.44
C VAL A 1 61.61 -39.07 -56.47
N TYR A 2 62.38 -38.36 -57.35
CA TYR A 2 63.29 -38.98 -58.39
C TYR A 2 64.75 -38.88 -58.02
N GLY A 3 65.15 -38.58 -56.80
CA GLY A 3 66.56 -38.61 -56.36
C GLY A 3 67.49 -37.57 -56.98
N ASN A 4 66.97 -36.60 -57.71
CA ASN A 4 67.79 -35.56 -58.32
C ASN A 4 68.33 -34.60 -57.25
N ALA A 5 69.62 -34.46 -57.11
CA ALA A 5 70.26 -33.56 -56.21
C ALA A 5 70.07 -32.10 -56.67
N LEU A 6 69.98 -31.19 -55.72
CA LEU A 6 69.96 -29.78 -56.02
C LEU A 6 71.30 -29.38 -56.66
N THR A 7 71.26 -28.88 -57.88
CA THR A 7 72.44 -28.54 -58.65
C THR A 7 72.98 -27.15 -58.43
N SER A 8 72.21 -26.29 -57.73
CA SER A 8 72.64 -24.94 -57.37
C SER A 8 72.13 -24.63 -55.99
N ILE A 9 72.99 -24.04 -55.15
CA ILE A 9 72.71 -23.53 -53.84
C ILE A 9 72.63 -21.99 -53.83
N THR A 10 72.66 -21.39 -55.02
CA THR A 10 72.54 -19.92 -55.17
C THR A 10 71.06 -19.52 -55.26
N ILE A 11 70.64 -18.55 -54.45
CA ILE A 11 69.31 -17.97 -54.54
C ILE A 11 69.28 -17.11 -55.81
N PRO A 12 68.34 -17.33 -56.78
CA PRO A 12 68.20 -16.46 -57.94
C PRO A 12 67.94 -14.99 -57.52
N THR A 13 68.47 -14.05 -58.27
CA THR A 13 68.25 -12.63 -58.06
C THR A 13 66.77 -12.31 -58.08
N GLY A 14 66.33 -11.56 -57.10
CA GLY A 14 64.88 -11.16 -56.89
C GLY A 14 64.01 -12.30 -56.40
N LYS A 15 64.56 -13.38 -55.83
CA LYS A 15 63.84 -14.52 -55.27
C LYS A 15 64.20 -14.84 -53.85
N ASN A 16 64.97 -13.95 -53.23
CA ASN A 16 65.21 -14.00 -51.77
C ASN A 16 63.94 -13.61 -50.98
N ILE A 17 63.82 -14.09 -49.77
CA ILE A 17 62.73 -13.73 -48.88
C ILE A 17 62.67 -12.21 -48.75
N ALA A 18 63.78 -11.53 -48.57
CA ALA A 18 63.89 -10.09 -48.48
C ALA A 18 63.39 -9.34 -49.74
N ASP A 19 63.47 -9.98 -50.93
CA ASP A 19 62.99 -9.41 -52.20
C ASP A 19 61.45 -9.49 -52.33
N THR A 20 60.81 -10.37 -51.59
CA THR A 20 59.38 -10.70 -51.72
C THR A 20 58.57 -10.38 -50.49
N ALA A 21 59.19 -10.23 -49.31
CA ALA A 21 58.57 -9.88 -48.05
C ALA A 21 59.55 -9.12 -47.14
N ALA A 22 59.11 -8.01 -46.63
CA ALA A 22 59.86 -7.24 -45.59
C ALA A 22 59.64 -7.94 -44.23
N ILE A 23 60.46 -8.97 -43.97
CA ILE A 23 60.44 -9.68 -42.68
C ILE A 23 61.56 -9.10 -41.81
N VAL A 24 61.14 -8.42 -40.73
CA VAL A 24 62.04 -7.96 -39.70
C VAL A 24 62.02 -8.99 -38.56
N ILE A 25 63.22 -9.44 -38.17
CA ILE A 25 63.38 -10.28 -36.98
C ILE A 25 63.92 -9.36 -35.88
N ASP A 26 63.07 -9.07 -34.92
CA ASP A 26 63.40 -8.29 -33.76
C ASP A 26 63.28 -9.16 -32.50
N THR A 27 64.35 -9.27 -31.76
CA THR A 27 64.44 -10.04 -30.50
C THR A 27 64.84 -9.14 -29.31
N GLN A 28 64.86 -7.84 -29.53
CA GLN A 28 65.20 -6.88 -28.47
C GLN A 28 63.93 -6.44 -27.76
N PRO A 29 63.81 -6.69 -26.48
CA PRO A 29 62.65 -6.20 -25.70
C PRO A 29 62.69 -4.67 -25.62
N PRO A 30 61.51 -4.01 -25.56
CA PRO A 30 61.45 -2.58 -25.30
C PRO A 30 61.95 -2.28 -23.87
N THR A 31 62.51 -1.10 -23.70
CA THR A 31 63.10 -0.62 -22.43
C THR A 31 62.15 0.35 -21.69
N SER A 32 60.85 0.19 -21.95
CA SER A 32 59.81 1.05 -21.35
C SER A 32 59.73 0.88 -19.84
N THR A 33 59.49 1.97 -19.16
CA THR A 33 59.19 2.00 -17.70
C THR A 33 57.91 2.75 -17.44
N ILE A 34 57.21 2.42 -16.35
CA ILE A 34 56.00 3.11 -15.89
C ILE A 34 56.30 3.79 -14.56
N SER A 35 55.79 5.00 -14.37
CA SER A 35 55.97 5.78 -13.14
C SER A 35 54.65 6.11 -12.46
N THR A 36 53.65 6.66 -13.17
CA THR A 36 52.37 7.09 -12.65
C THR A 36 51.25 6.81 -13.64
N ALA A 37 50.01 6.83 -13.15
CA ALA A 37 48.82 6.80 -13.97
C ALA A 37 47.86 7.94 -13.58
N GLN A 38 47.06 8.39 -14.56
CA GLN A 38 45.96 9.32 -14.36
C GLN A 38 44.72 8.76 -15.04
N TYR A 39 43.60 8.88 -14.39
CA TYR A 39 42.31 8.46 -14.95
C TYR A 39 41.37 9.66 -15.09
N ASP A 40 40.80 9.82 -16.26
CA ASP A 40 39.73 10.78 -16.53
C ASP A 40 38.40 10.04 -16.54
N GLY A 41 37.59 10.24 -15.50
CA GLY A 41 36.32 9.58 -15.31
C GLY A 41 35.25 9.96 -16.34
N SER A 42 35.36 11.16 -16.94
CA SER A 42 34.41 11.61 -17.95
C SER A 42 34.61 10.87 -19.27
N SER A 43 35.87 10.77 -19.72
CA SER A 43 36.24 10.13 -20.99
C SER A 43 36.54 8.62 -20.88
N GLY A 44 36.82 8.10 -19.68
CA GLY A 44 37.30 6.75 -19.46
C GLY A 44 38.76 6.56 -19.91
N THR A 45 39.54 7.64 -19.89
CA THR A 45 40.94 7.65 -20.38
C THR A 45 41.91 7.36 -19.25
N ILE A 46 42.76 6.35 -19.40
CA ILE A 46 43.88 6.06 -18.52
C ILE A 46 45.15 6.62 -19.23
N THR A 47 45.79 7.58 -18.64
CA THR A 47 47.08 8.14 -19.10
C THR A 47 48.20 7.58 -18.24
N ILE A 48 49.03 6.72 -18.82
CA ILE A 48 50.19 6.12 -18.17
C ILE A 48 51.40 6.97 -18.52
N THR A 49 52.09 7.44 -17.49
CA THR A 49 53.34 8.20 -17.63
C THR A 49 54.53 7.32 -17.30
N GLY A 50 55.57 7.42 -18.09
CA GLY A 50 56.79 6.63 -17.94
C GLY A 50 57.93 7.13 -18.83
N ASP A 51 58.81 6.21 -19.24
CA ASP A 51 59.87 6.52 -20.17
C ASP A 51 59.99 5.44 -21.27
N ASN A 52 60.64 5.84 -22.39
CA ASN A 52 60.99 4.96 -23.49
C ASN A 52 59.85 4.27 -24.22
N PHE A 53 58.65 4.84 -24.21
CA PHE A 53 57.51 4.29 -24.99
C PHE A 53 57.75 4.32 -26.50
N ASN A 54 58.72 5.12 -26.97
CA ASN A 54 59.18 5.10 -28.36
C ASN A 54 59.95 3.85 -28.75
N THR A 55 60.30 2.98 -27.79
CA THR A 55 60.93 1.66 -28.09
C THR A 55 59.93 0.57 -28.48
N LEU A 56 58.65 0.88 -28.51
CA LEU A 56 57.61 -0.06 -28.96
C LEU A 56 57.60 -0.26 -30.49
N GLY A 57 58.41 0.47 -31.25
CA GLY A 57 58.46 0.36 -32.69
C GLY A 57 57.33 1.04 -33.45
N VAL A 58 56.62 1.93 -32.79
CA VAL A 58 55.51 2.72 -33.36
C VAL A 58 55.81 4.23 -33.24
N GLY A 59 55.24 5.03 -34.13
CA GLY A 59 55.30 6.47 -34.09
C GLY A 59 54.30 7.05 -33.07
N ASN A 60 54.55 8.33 -32.69
CA ASN A 60 53.62 9.06 -31.87
C ASN A 60 52.24 9.19 -32.56
N GLY A 61 51.18 8.88 -31.86
CA GLY A 61 49.79 8.87 -32.35
C GLY A 61 49.36 7.55 -32.97
N GLU A 62 50.26 6.55 -33.06
CA GLU A 62 49.94 5.23 -33.58
C GLU A 62 49.41 4.28 -32.49
N SER A 63 48.57 3.35 -32.93
CA SER A 63 47.92 2.36 -32.05
C SER A 63 48.89 1.26 -31.64
N VAL A 64 48.92 0.95 -30.36
CA VAL A 64 49.59 -0.19 -29.75
C VAL A 64 48.63 -1.21 -29.12
N LYS A 65 47.37 -1.07 -29.40
CA LYS A 65 46.29 -1.85 -28.72
C LYS A 65 46.58 -3.35 -28.78
N SER A 66 46.95 -3.88 -29.93
CA SER A 66 47.22 -5.32 -30.11
C SER A 66 48.60 -5.75 -29.62
N SER A 67 49.47 -4.80 -29.23
CA SER A 67 50.83 -5.09 -28.76
C SER A 67 50.93 -5.10 -27.22
N LEU A 68 49.87 -4.73 -26.49
CA LEU A 68 49.84 -4.72 -25.04
C LEU A 68 49.25 -6.04 -24.48
N ASP A 69 49.81 -6.53 -23.38
CA ASP A 69 49.29 -7.71 -22.68
C ASP A 69 48.45 -7.27 -21.48
N TYR A 70 47.13 -7.06 -21.71
CA TYR A 70 46.19 -6.57 -20.72
C TYR A 70 46.04 -7.51 -19.52
N SER A 71 46.43 -8.78 -19.60
CA SER A 71 46.45 -9.69 -18.46
C SER A 71 47.46 -9.31 -17.38
N LYS A 72 48.31 -8.30 -17.69
CA LYS A 72 49.37 -7.74 -16.84
C LYS A 72 48.99 -6.36 -16.26
N LEU A 73 47.78 -5.88 -16.55
CA LEU A 73 47.25 -4.63 -16.08
C LEU A 73 46.07 -4.90 -15.18
N SER A 74 46.10 -4.39 -13.96
CA SER A 74 44.97 -4.41 -13.06
C SER A 74 44.77 -3.06 -12.37
N TRP A 75 43.52 -2.81 -12.02
CA TRP A 75 43.15 -1.68 -11.17
C TRP A 75 43.01 -2.20 -9.76
N ASP A 76 43.85 -1.76 -8.86
CA ASP A 76 43.80 -2.10 -7.45
C ASP A 76 42.83 -1.16 -6.74
N ILE A 77 41.68 -1.71 -6.35
CA ILE A 77 40.61 -0.97 -5.67
C ILE A 77 41.01 -0.79 -4.21
N ASP A 78 40.95 0.43 -3.75
CA ASP A 78 41.17 0.79 -2.35
C ASP A 78 42.57 0.36 -1.83
N PHE A 79 43.59 0.70 -2.59
CA PHE A 79 44.99 0.39 -2.28
C PHE A 79 45.38 0.85 -0.88
N GLY A 80 45.83 -0.07 -0.07
CA GLY A 80 46.35 0.19 1.29
C GLY A 80 45.34 -0.07 2.40
N ASP A 81 44.09 -0.41 2.08
CA ASP A 81 43.16 -0.93 3.08
C ASP A 81 43.43 -2.41 3.39
N ALA A 82 43.24 -2.79 4.65
CA ALA A 82 43.34 -4.18 5.09
C ALA A 82 42.09 -5.02 4.70
N ASP A 83 41.11 -4.42 4.00
CA ASP A 83 39.91 -5.11 3.56
C ASP A 83 40.16 -5.92 2.29
N SER A 84 40.57 -7.17 2.48
CA SER A 84 40.74 -8.15 1.41
C SER A 84 39.45 -8.58 0.72
N SER A 85 38.31 -7.93 1.03
CA SER A 85 37.01 -8.21 0.40
C SER A 85 36.81 -7.47 -0.93
N LEU A 86 37.60 -6.45 -1.21
CA LEU A 86 37.54 -5.70 -2.46
C LEU A 86 38.35 -6.43 -3.54
N SER A 87 37.74 -6.55 -4.73
CA SER A 87 38.31 -7.30 -5.85
C SER A 87 38.93 -6.34 -6.85
N ASN A 88 40.21 -6.51 -7.16
CA ASN A 88 40.89 -5.78 -8.21
C ASN A 88 40.21 -5.99 -9.57
N VAL A 89 40.14 -4.94 -10.39
CA VAL A 89 39.55 -5.00 -11.73
C VAL A 89 40.64 -5.35 -12.74
N SER A 90 40.49 -6.48 -13.42
CA SER A 90 41.36 -6.90 -14.53
C SER A 90 40.78 -6.46 -15.86
N PHE A 91 41.65 -6.12 -16.80
CA PHE A 91 41.26 -5.70 -18.14
C PHE A 91 41.60 -6.76 -19.18
N SER A 92 40.85 -6.74 -20.27
CA SER A 92 41.11 -7.48 -21.50
C SER A 92 41.22 -6.53 -22.70
N GLU A 93 41.71 -6.99 -23.83
CA GLU A 93 41.78 -6.15 -25.04
C GLU A 93 40.38 -5.64 -25.47
N SER A 94 39.29 -6.39 -25.19
CA SER A 94 37.94 -5.99 -25.53
C SER A 94 37.44 -4.82 -24.69
N ASP A 95 38.00 -4.58 -23.49
CA ASP A 95 37.63 -3.49 -22.59
C ASP A 95 38.24 -2.17 -23.01
N ILE A 96 39.23 -2.21 -23.90
CA ILE A 96 39.97 -1.04 -24.38
C ILE A 96 39.44 -0.63 -25.75
N ALA A 97 38.92 0.58 -25.88
CA ALA A 97 38.50 1.16 -27.15
C ALA A 97 39.73 1.54 -28.01
N SER A 98 40.74 2.16 -27.39
CA SER A 98 41.99 2.51 -28.07
C SER A 98 43.19 2.52 -27.10
N ALA A 99 44.39 2.21 -27.62
CA ALA A 99 45.65 2.42 -26.91
C ALA A 99 46.65 3.04 -27.87
N VAL A 100 47.24 4.17 -27.47
CA VAL A 100 48.11 5.00 -28.36
C VAL A 100 49.33 5.48 -27.62
N VAL A 101 50.48 5.39 -28.22
CA VAL A 101 51.70 6.07 -27.76
C VAL A 101 51.61 7.57 -28.14
N THR A 102 51.31 8.40 -27.19
CA THR A 102 51.15 9.86 -27.39
C THR A 102 52.50 10.55 -27.46
N SER A 103 53.46 10.08 -26.68
CA SER A 103 54.86 10.55 -26.71
C SER A 103 55.81 9.49 -26.16
N LYS A 104 57.12 9.74 -26.17
CA LYS A 104 58.08 8.84 -25.54
C LYS A 104 57.87 8.59 -24.04
N THR A 105 57.03 9.42 -23.39
CA THR A 105 56.77 9.39 -21.95
C THR A 105 55.29 9.20 -21.62
N ILE A 106 54.40 9.08 -22.62
CA ILE A 106 52.95 8.99 -22.43
C ILE A 106 52.37 7.90 -23.30
N LEU A 107 51.69 6.93 -22.65
CA LEU A 107 50.81 5.92 -23.23
C LEU A 107 49.38 6.22 -22.76
N THR A 108 48.46 6.33 -23.70
CA THR A 108 47.06 6.61 -23.43
C THR A 108 46.20 5.43 -23.80
N LEU A 109 45.39 4.91 -22.86
CA LEU A 109 44.36 3.89 -23.09
C LEU A 109 43.00 4.55 -22.88
N VAL A 110 42.04 4.18 -23.70
CA VAL A 110 40.64 4.61 -23.55
C VAL A 110 39.80 3.37 -23.35
N LEU A 111 39.02 3.31 -22.27
CA LEU A 111 38.09 2.23 -22.00
C LEU A 111 36.90 2.31 -22.96
N THR A 112 36.27 1.16 -23.24
CA THR A 112 34.95 1.16 -23.85
C THR A 112 33.92 1.72 -22.89
N SER A 113 32.73 2.14 -23.38
CA SER A 113 31.64 2.61 -22.52
C SER A 113 31.18 1.57 -21.51
N GLU A 114 31.18 0.30 -21.92
CA GLU A 114 30.83 -0.83 -21.09
C GLU A 114 31.85 -1.05 -19.97
N ALA A 115 33.14 -1.07 -20.32
CA ALA A 115 34.22 -1.26 -19.35
C ALA A 115 34.29 -0.09 -18.35
N LYS A 116 34.12 1.16 -18.84
CA LYS A 116 34.03 2.33 -17.98
C LYS A 116 32.86 2.22 -16.99
N THR A 117 31.67 1.86 -17.47
CA THR A 117 30.50 1.69 -16.63
C THR A 117 30.70 0.58 -15.58
N ALA A 118 31.28 -0.55 -15.99
CA ALA A 118 31.59 -1.65 -15.07
C ALA A 118 32.59 -1.25 -13.99
N LEU A 119 33.66 -0.53 -14.37
CA LEU A 119 34.66 -0.02 -13.45
C LEU A 119 34.02 0.94 -12.41
N HIS A 120 33.20 1.90 -12.88
CA HIS A 120 32.52 2.85 -12.00
C HIS A 120 31.45 2.20 -11.10
N ALA A 121 30.96 1.02 -11.46
CA ALA A 121 30.03 0.25 -10.65
C ALA A 121 30.73 -0.65 -9.62
N THR A 122 32.05 -0.79 -9.71
CA THR A 122 32.82 -1.63 -8.77
C THR A 122 32.76 -1.01 -7.36
N ASN A 123 32.48 -1.84 -6.38
CA ASN A 123 32.48 -1.41 -4.99
C ASN A 123 33.88 -0.95 -4.56
N GLY A 124 33.97 0.20 -3.94
CA GLY A 124 35.23 0.83 -3.54
C GLY A 124 35.90 1.67 -4.63
N PHE A 125 35.46 1.64 -5.91
CA PHE A 125 36.05 2.47 -6.96
C PHE A 125 35.95 3.96 -6.60
N ALA A 126 37.11 4.64 -6.64
CA ALA A 126 37.27 6.05 -6.27
C ALA A 126 36.61 6.40 -4.93
N ALA A 127 36.47 5.42 -4.03
CA ALA A 127 35.96 5.68 -2.70
C ALA A 127 36.87 6.65 -2.00
N GLU A 128 36.28 7.60 -1.25
CA GLU A 128 37.09 8.51 -0.43
C GLU A 128 37.79 7.70 0.66
N GLY A 129 39.04 7.37 0.42
CA GLY A 129 39.97 7.13 1.51
C GLY A 129 40.15 8.40 2.33
N ASP A 130 40.36 8.26 3.61
CA ASP A 130 41.02 9.28 4.43
C ASP A 130 42.15 9.92 3.62
N ALA A 131 42.35 11.22 3.75
CA ALA A 131 43.41 11.98 3.03
C ALA A 131 44.85 11.42 3.23
N SER A 132 44.99 10.41 4.08
CA SER A 132 46.21 9.63 4.35
C SER A 132 46.26 8.30 3.57
N ASN A 133 45.22 7.89 2.84
CA ASN A 133 45.18 6.66 2.08
C ASN A 133 44.76 6.93 0.62
N PRO A 134 45.66 6.83 -0.36
CA PRO A 134 45.36 7.02 -1.76
C PRO A 134 44.49 5.86 -2.24
N ASN A 135 43.36 6.20 -2.74
CA ASN A 135 42.16 5.42 -2.94
C ASN A 135 42.34 4.23 -3.87
N ASP A 136 42.86 4.37 -5.05
CA ASP A 136 43.06 3.30 -6.01
C ASP A 136 44.46 3.39 -6.60
N ALA A 137 44.97 2.28 -7.11
CA ALA A 137 46.25 2.22 -7.81
C ALA A 137 46.14 1.43 -9.13
N ILE A 138 47.11 1.62 -10.00
CA ILE A 138 47.28 0.79 -11.18
C ILE A 138 48.46 -0.15 -10.94
N ASP A 139 48.21 -1.45 -11.05
CA ASP A 139 49.24 -2.47 -11.03
C ASP A 139 49.62 -2.92 -12.42
N VAL A 140 50.89 -2.91 -12.71
CA VAL A 140 51.43 -3.42 -13.97
C VAL A 140 52.47 -4.47 -13.68
N ALA A 141 52.21 -5.70 -14.12
CA ALA A 141 53.22 -6.75 -14.10
C ALA A 141 54.14 -6.69 -15.30
N ALA A 142 55.37 -7.18 -15.17
CA ALA A 142 56.34 -7.17 -16.24
C ALA A 142 55.81 -7.85 -17.52
N GLY A 143 56.07 -7.22 -18.67
CA GLY A 143 55.58 -7.68 -19.98
C GLY A 143 54.21 -7.16 -20.38
N PHE A 144 53.60 -6.20 -19.68
CA PHE A 144 52.44 -5.47 -20.14
C PHE A 144 52.70 -4.77 -21.47
N ILE A 145 53.84 -4.05 -21.54
CA ILE A 145 54.29 -3.38 -22.76
C ILE A 145 55.08 -4.34 -23.64
N ARG A 146 54.69 -4.45 -24.91
CA ARG A 146 55.39 -5.21 -25.91
C ARG A 146 55.66 -4.33 -27.14
N ASP A 147 56.74 -4.61 -27.84
CA ASP A 147 56.97 -3.97 -29.13
C ASP A 147 56.14 -4.57 -30.25
N THR A 148 56.30 -4.08 -31.48
CA THR A 148 55.57 -4.58 -32.66
C THR A 148 55.93 -6.03 -33.07
N ALA A 149 57.07 -6.53 -32.56
CA ALA A 149 57.47 -7.93 -32.70
C ALA A 149 56.98 -8.82 -31.54
N LEU A 150 56.22 -8.21 -30.59
CA LEU A 150 55.65 -8.82 -29.37
C LEU A 150 56.71 -9.28 -28.36
N ASN A 151 57.95 -8.69 -28.41
CA ASN A 151 58.91 -8.89 -27.36
C ASN A 151 58.44 -8.16 -26.09
N PRO A 152 58.33 -8.83 -24.93
CA PRO A 152 57.85 -8.20 -23.72
C PRO A 152 58.93 -7.31 -23.06
N ALA A 153 58.54 -6.13 -22.56
CA ALA A 153 59.39 -5.32 -21.69
C ALA A 153 59.66 -6.07 -20.39
N THR A 154 60.87 -5.94 -19.89
CA THR A 154 61.27 -6.50 -18.59
C THR A 154 61.37 -5.45 -17.48
N THR A 155 61.23 -4.16 -17.84
CA THR A 155 61.41 -2.99 -16.99
C THR A 155 60.14 -2.19 -16.77
N ASP A 156 59.00 -2.66 -17.29
CA ASP A 156 57.70 -1.98 -17.22
C ASP A 156 56.86 -2.37 -15.98
N ALA A 157 57.36 -3.30 -15.17
CA ALA A 157 56.67 -3.63 -13.92
C ALA A 157 56.56 -2.41 -12.99
N LYS A 158 55.36 -2.17 -12.53
CA LYS A 158 55.09 -1.12 -11.57
C LYS A 158 53.96 -1.57 -10.67
N ASP A 159 54.30 -1.89 -9.44
CA ASP A 159 53.37 -2.17 -8.36
C ASP A 159 52.91 -0.82 -7.79
N ASN A 160 51.60 -0.69 -7.61
CA ASN A 160 50.98 0.49 -7.01
C ASN A 160 51.40 1.83 -7.69
N ALA A 161 51.24 1.93 -9.01
CA ALA A 161 51.44 3.20 -9.71
C ALA A 161 50.43 4.22 -9.13
N THR A 162 50.96 5.29 -8.56
CA THR A 162 50.13 6.37 -8.01
C THR A 162 49.10 6.82 -9.05
N LEU A 163 47.83 6.61 -8.75
CA LEU A 163 46.73 7.02 -9.61
C LEU A 163 46.22 8.40 -9.17
N THR A 164 46.05 9.28 -10.15
CA THR A 164 45.39 10.58 -9.95
C THR A 164 44.15 10.63 -10.82
N TYR A 165 43.12 11.25 -10.32
CA TYR A 165 41.90 11.46 -11.07
C TYR A 165 41.90 12.84 -11.74
N ALA A 166 41.48 12.89 -12.99
CA ALA A 166 41.34 14.14 -13.76
C ALA A 166 39.93 14.16 -14.36
N ASP A 167 38.97 14.54 -13.58
CA ASP A 167 37.64 14.85 -14.06
C ASP A 167 37.37 16.33 -13.95
N THR A 168 36.87 16.95 -15.02
CA THR A 168 36.53 18.37 -15.10
C THR A 168 35.01 18.59 -15.25
N THR A 169 34.24 17.50 -15.33
CA THR A 169 32.78 17.55 -15.44
C THR A 169 32.22 17.72 -14.05
N ALA A 170 31.59 18.85 -13.79
CA ALA A 170 30.94 19.08 -12.50
C ALA A 170 29.59 18.34 -12.43
N PRO A 171 29.25 17.72 -11.30
CA PRO A 171 27.93 17.12 -11.12
C PRO A 171 26.83 18.17 -11.26
N THR A 172 25.72 17.76 -11.88
CA THR A 172 24.51 18.56 -12.02
C THR A 172 23.32 17.77 -11.51
N ILE A 173 22.23 18.44 -11.15
CA ILE A 173 20.98 17.76 -10.81
C ILE A 173 20.25 17.42 -12.11
N SER A 174 19.85 16.18 -12.28
CA SER A 174 19.13 15.69 -13.46
C SER A 174 17.61 15.58 -13.21
N SER A 175 17.21 15.18 -12.01
CA SER A 175 15.78 15.07 -11.64
C SER A 175 15.56 15.23 -10.14
N ILE A 176 14.35 15.67 -9.77
CA ILE A 176 13.89 15.74 -8.39
C ILE A 176 12.55 15.02 -8.30
N THR A 177 12.36 14.20 -7.28
CA THR A 177 11.13 13.42 -7.06
C THR A 177 10.84 13.28 -5.57
N SER A 178 9.76 12.56 -5.22
CA SER A 178 9.38 12.27 -3.83
C SER A 178 8.94 10.81 -3.64
N ASP A 179 9.00 10.34 -2.38
CA ASP A 179 8.46 9.06 -1.92
C ASP A 179 6.92 9.03 -1.91
N LYS A 180 6.26 10.19 -1.95
CA LYS A 180 4.81 10.30 -1.86
C LYS A 180 4.10 9.96 -3.16
N THR A 181 2.87 9.47 -3.03
CA THR A 181 1.91 9.38 -4.14
C THR A 181 1.29 10.74 -4.40
N ASP A 182 0.74 10.93 -5.60
CA ASP A 182 -0.04 12.12 -5.93
C ASP A 182 -1.21 12.29 -4.95
N GLY A 183 -1.45 13.51 -4.50
CA GLY A 183 -2.50 13.79 -3.51
C GLY A 183 -2.27 15.07 -2.73
N ALA A 184 -3.13 15.32 -1.72
CA ALA A 184 -3.05 16.48 -0.85
C ALA A 184 -2.43 16.09 0.52
N TYR A 185 -1.64 16.98 1.08
CA TYR A 185 -0.86 16.77 2.30
C TYR A 185 -1.04 17.96 3.25
N GLY A 186 -1.55 17.69 4.44
CA GLY A 186 -1.79 18.68 5.50
C GLY A 186 -0.63 18.79 6.49
N VAL A 187 -0.84 19.62 7.52
CA VAL A 187 0.14 19.90 8.59
C VAL A 187 0.69 18.62 9.21
N GLY A 188 2.02 18.56 9.36
CA GLY A 188 2.73 17.42 9.96
C GLY A 188 3.01 16.28 8.99
N SER A 189 2.54 16.34 7.73
CA SER A 189 2.90 15.37 6.71
C SER A 189 4.39 15.43 6.42
N LYS A 190 5.05 14.27 6.36
CA LYS A 190 6.47 14.13 6.06
C LYS A 190 6.64 13.69 4.62
N ILE A 191 7.41 14.43 3.84
CA ILE A 191 7.63 14.24 2.42
C ILE A 191 9.14 14.12 2.19
N THR A 192 9.61 12.94 1.80
CA THR A 192 11.01 12.76 1.42
C THR A 192 11.21 13.24 -0.01
N ILE A 193 12.08 14.23 -0.19
CA ILE A 193 12.48 14.76 -1.49
C ILE A 193 13.82 14.14 -1.86
N THR A 194 13.93 13.62 -3.07
CA THR A 194 15.13 12.98 -3.60
C THR A 194 15.55 13.64 -4.90
N ALA A 195 16.79 14.11 -4.94
CA ALA A 195 17.43 14.60 -6.15
C ALA A 195 18.36 13.53 -6.72
N THR A 196 18.37 13.38 -8.05
CA THR A 196 19.31 12.53 -8.79
C THR A 196 20.32 13.42 -9.49
N THR A 197 21.60 13.08 -9.37
CA THR A 197 22.71 13.78 -10.01
C THR A 197 23.11 13.13 -11.33
N SER A 198 23.78 13.89 -12.21
CA SER A 198 24.30 13.41 -13.50
C SER A 198 25.39 12.34 -13.33
N GLU A 199 26.08 12.36 -12.18
CA GLU A 199 27.19 11.46 -11.85
C GLU A 199 27.22 11.20 -10.34
N LYS A 200 28.05 10.24 -9.91
CA LYS A 200 28.20 9.91 -8.49
C LYS A 200 28.80 11.08 -7.71
N VAL A 201 28.22 11.37 -6.56
CA VAL A 201 28.73 12.33 -5.59
C VAL A 201 29.22 11.61 -4.34
N ILE A 202 30.15 12.24 -3.61
CA ILE A 202 30.69 11.69 -2.38
C ILE A 202 29.66 11.70 -1.25
N SER A 203 29.84 10.84 -0.27
CA SER A 203 29.07 10.84 0.98
C SER A 203 29.11 12.22 1.63
N SER A 204 28.01 12.59 2.30
CA SER A 204 27.84 13.90 2.95
C SER A 204 27.86 15.10 2.00
N SER A 205 27.83 14.90 0.68
CA SER A 205 27.48 15.96 -0.27
C SER A 205 26.12 16.52 0.06
N GLU A 206 25.96 17.83 0.09
CA GLU A 206 24.68 18.47 0.43
C GLU A 206 24.41 19.73 -0.38
N PHE A 207 23.13 20.01 -0.60
CA PHE A 207 22.63 21.30 -1.07
C PHE A 207 21.28 21.61 -0.42
N VAL A 208 20.90 22.89 -0.44
CA VAL A 208 19.62 23.35 0.08
C VAL A 208 18.65 23.61 -1.07
N ALA A 209 17.52 22.94 -1.07
CA ALA A 209 16.38 23.21 -1.95
C ALA A 209 15.41 24.18 -1.26
N THR A 210 14.98 25.23 -1.95
CA THR A 210 13.87 26.09 -1.55
C THR A 210 12.63 25.62 -2.28
N LEU A 211 11.56 25.32 -1.54
CA LEU A 211 10.30 24.81 -2.07
C LEU A 211 9.36 25.95 -2.50
N SER A 212 8.30 25.62 -3.24
CA SER A 212 7.24 26.57 -3.61
C SER A 212 6.44 27.10 -2.41
N THR A 213 6.52 26.44 -1.25
CA THR A 213 6.00 26.91 0.06
C THR A 213 6.88 28.02 0.67
N ASN A 214 8.06 28.29 0.14
CA ASN A 214 9.16 29.08 0.65
C ASN A 214 9.96 28.43 1.81
N ASP A 215 9.66 27.21 2.16
CA ASP A 215 10.48 26.45 3.09
C ASP A 215 11.74 25.93 2.42
N THR A 216 12.69 25.51 3.24
CA THR A 216 13.95 24.96 2.76
C THR A 216 14.17 23.54 3.27
N VAL A 217 14.73 22.69 2.41
CA VAL A 217 15.12 21.32 2.75
C VAL A 217 16.57 21.11 2.35
N THR A 218 17.37 20.61 3.28
CA THR A 218 18.73 20.17 2.97
C THR A 218 18.66 18.73 2.47
N LEU A 219 19.16 18.51 1.25
CA LEU A 219 19.29 17.17 0.69
C LEU A 219 20.74 16.73 0.83
N THR A 220 20.95 15.54 1.39
CA THR A 220 22.27 14.99 1.71
C THR A 220 22.43 13.62 1.06
N ALA A 221 23.64 13.32 0.60
CA ALA A 221 24.02 11.97 0.16
C ALA A 221 24.50 11.16 1.37
N ASP A 222 23.72 10.18 1.79
CA ASP A 222 24.05 9.30 2.93
C ASP A 222 25.29 8.44 2.65
N SER A 223 25.49 8.11 1.39
CA SER A 223 26.64 7.35 0.89
C SER A 223 27.05 7.88 -0.48
N SER A 224 28.23 7.50 -0.96
CA SER A 224 28.65 7.81 -2.33
C SER A 224 27.66 7.20 -3.33
N GLY A 225 27.10 8.01 -4.21
CA GLY A 225 26.07 7.60 -5.16
C GLY A 225 25.50 8.76 -5.96
N ASN A 226 24.42 8.49 -6.70
CA ASN A 226 23.78 9.47 -7.57
C ASN A 226 22.56 10.17 -6.93
N THR A 227 22.30 9.95 -5.64
CA THR A 227 21.09 10.47 -4.99
C THR A 227 21.42 11.24 -3.71
N LEU A 228 20.72 12.35 -3.53
CA LEU A 228 20.67 13.11 -2.29
C LEU A 228 19.22 13.18 -1.84
N SER A 229 18.94 13.01 -0.55
CA SER A 229 17.59 13.05 -0.01
C SER A 229 17.47 13.92 1.23
N GLY A 230 16.27 14.45 1.46
CA GLY A 230 15.93 15.24 2.63
C GLY A 230 14.44 15.18 2.93
N GLU A 231 14.04 15.33 4.20
CA GLU A 231 12.65 15.30 4.65
C GLU A 231 12.11 16.72 4.81
N TYR A 232 11.04 17.03 4.09
CA TYR A 232 10.20 18.19 4.33
C TYR A 232 9.03 17.79 5.23
N THR A 233 8.81 18.54 6.30
CA THR A 233 7.61 18.40 7.15
C THR A 233 6.73 19.61 6.93
N VAL A 234 5.49 19.37 6.47
CA VAL A 234 4.51 20.43 6.20
C VAL A 234 4.22 21.21 7.47
N GLY A 235 4.54 22.50 7.47
CA GLY A 235 4.29 23.44 8.55
C GLY A 235 2.88 24.04 8.50
N ALA A 236 2.44 24.64 9.60
CA ALA A 236 1.17 25.36 9.62
C ALA A 236 1.28 26.65 8.77
N GLY A 237 0.39 26.80 7.81
CA GLY A 237 0.37 27.93 6.88
C GLY A 237 1.03 27.67 5.54
N ASP A 238 1.70 26.53 5.38
CA ASP A 238 2.26 26.12 4.08
C ASP A 238 1.14 25.85 3.09
N THR A 239 1.30 26.33 1.86
CA THR A 239 0.36 26.07 0.77
C THR A 239 1.10 25.95 -0.55
N SER A 240 0.73 25.00 -1.36
CA SER A 240 1.16 24.87 -2.76
C SER A 240 0.13 24.10 -3.54
N ALA A 241 -0.25 24.60 -4.71
CA ALA A 241 -1.16 23.89 -5.62
C ALA A 241 -0.49 22.65 -6.23
N ASP A 242 0.83 22.70 -6.33
CA ASP A 242 1.71 21.61 -6.73
C ASP A 242 3.10 21.90 -6.16
N LEU A 243 3.57 21.03 -5.26
CA LEU A 243 4.83 21.26 -4.56
C LEU A 243 6.00 21.10 -5.52
N ASP A 244 6.79 22.16 -5.63
CA ASP A 244 7.95 22.17 -6.51
C ASP A 244 9.19 22.76 -5.84
N VAL A 245 10.36 22.50 -6.41
CA VAL A 245 11.62 23.17 -6.02
C VAL A 245 11.77 24.46 -6.83
N SER A 246 11.67 25.59 -6.17
CA SER A 246 11.75 26.91 -6.79
C SER A 246 13.20 27.36 -7.05
N SER A 247 14.13 26.96 -6.19
CA SER A 247 15.56 27.26 -6.33
C SER A 247 16.42 26.30 -5.51
N ILE A 248 17.70 26.23 -5.86
CA ILE A 248 18.75 25.50 -5.12
C ILE A 248 19.89 26.42 -4.75
N THR A 249 20.42 26.20 -3.54
CA THR A 249 21.67 26.79 -3.07
C THR A 249 22.67 25.65 -2.92
N VAL A 250 23.75 25.70 -3.71
CA VAL A 250 24.81 24.69 -3.65
C VAL A 250 25.53 24.78 -2.29
N GLY A 251 25.67 23.63 -1.64
CA GLY A 251 26.45 23.45 -0.43
C GLY A 251 27.81 22.83 -0.72
N SER A 252 27.99 21.58 -0.31
CA SER A 252 29.24 20.83 -0.42
C SER A 252 29.24 19.73 -1.47
N VAL A 253 28.36 19.79 -2.48
CA VAL A 253 28.25 18.73 -3.49
C VAL A 253 29.51 18.63 -4.33
N LYS A 254 30.13 17.46 -4.27
CA LYS A 254 31.30 17.10 -5.08
C LYS A 254 31.10 15.73 -5.69
N ASP A 255 31.62 15.53 -6.90
CA ASP A 255 31.74 14.20 -7.45
C ASP A 255 32.78 13.36 -6.69
N ILE A 256 32.87 12.10 -7.06
CA ILE A 256 33.88 11.17 -6.49
C ILE A 256 35.32 11.53 -6.86
N TYR A 257 35.54 12.45 -7.80
CA TYR A 257 36.85 12.93 -8.24
C TYR A 257 37.23 14.27 -7.61
N GLY A 258 36.35 14.86 -6.80
CA GLY A 258 36.58 16.12 -6.09
C GLY A 258 36.09 17.37 -6.81
N THR A 259 35.49 17.24 -8.03
CA THR A 259 34.97 18.37 -8.79
C THR A 259 33.66 18.85 -8.17
N SER A 260 33.59 20.13 -7.84
CA SER A 260 32.44 20.72 -7.14
C SER A 260 31.32 21.10 -8.09
N MET A 261 30.07 20.81 -7.70
CA MET A 261 28.88 21.32 -8.37
C MET A 261 28.88 22.86 -8.30
N SER A 262 28.62 23.51 -9.42
CA SER A 262 28.51 24.96 -9.52
C SER A 262 27.20 25.44 -10.11
N SER A 263 26.46 24.56 -10.78
CA SER A 263 25.16 24.90 -11.42
C SER A 263 24.00 24.83 -10.43
N THR A 264 23.21 25.90 -10.39
CA THR A 264 21.95 26.00 -9.65
C THR A 264 20.73 26.03 -10.57
N SER A 265 20.94 25.78 -11.88
CA SER A 265 19.90 25.87 -12.88
C SER A 265 18.95 24.66 -12.80
N LEU A 266 17.66 24.93 -12.74
CA LEU A 266 16.58 23.94 -12.83
C LEU A 266 15.97 23.84 -14.23
N SER A 267 16.45 24.60 -15.22
CA SER A 267 15.81 24.72 -16.54
C SER A 267 15.84 23.45 -17.39
N SER A 268 16.75 22.52 -17.08
CA SER A 268 16.86 21.21 -17.75
C SER A 268 16.59 20.03 -16.81
N VAL A 269 16.15 20.32 -15.60
CA VAL A 269 15.84 19.32 -14.57
C VAL A 269 14.38 18.91 -14.72
N THR A 270 14.10 17.62 -14.65
CA THR A 270 12.74 17.15 -14.41
C THR A 270 12.43 17.41 -12.93
N ASN A 271 11.73 18.49 -12.65
CA ASN A 271 11.53 19.00 -11.30
C ASN A 271 10.49 18.17 -10.52
N LEU A 272 10.28 18.49 -9.25
CA LEU A 272 9.39 17.73 -8.37
C LEU A 272 7.95 17.72 -8.91
N ALA A 273 7.41 18.85 -9.32
CA ALA A 273 6.07 18.98 -9.90
C ALA A 273 5.91 18.28 -11.26
N ASP A 274 7.00 18.07 -12.02
CA ASP A 274 6.95 17.27 -13.25
C ASP A 274 6.78 15.76 -12.98
N ASN A 275 7.20 15.31 -11.81
CA ASN A 275 7.25 13.91 -11.43
C ASN A 275 6.15 13.51 -10.46
N LYS A 276 5.58 14.47 -9.71
CA LYS A 276 4.61 14.25 -8.63
C LYS A 276 3.63 15.41 -8.54
N ALA A 277 2.36 15.11 -8.44
CA ALA A 277 1.31 16.10 -8.19
C ALA A 277 1.01 16.15 -6.68
N LEU A 278 1.76 16.94 -5.94
CA LEU A 278 1.68 17.07 -4.48
C LEU A 278 1.06 18.40 -4.09
N VAL A 279 -0.20 18.40 -3.68
CA VAL A 279 -0.87 19.59 -3.14
C VAL A 279 -0.52 19.76 -1.67
N ILE A 280 -0.06 20.93 -1.27
CA ILE A 280 0.11 21.28 0.14
C ILE A 280 -1.05 22.18 0.53
N ASP A 281 -1.91 21.66 1.42
CA ASP A 281 -3.07 22.37 1.92
C ASP A 281 -3.14 22.23 3.45
N THR A 282 -2.97 23.33 4.12
CA THR A 282 -3.04 23.42 5.60
C THR A 282 -4.26 24.21 6.06
N THR A 283 -5.15 24.55 5.13
CA THR A 283 -6.37 25.31 5.42
C THR A 283 -7.46 24.35 5.83
N ALA A 284 -7.89 24.44 7.09
CA ALA A 284 -9.00 23.63 7.58
C ALA A 284 -10.30 23.95 6.82
N PRO A 285 -11.14 22.94 6.53
CA PRO A 285 -12.45 23.17 5.93
C PRO A 285 -13.35 23.95 6.88
N THR A 286 -14.27 24.75 6.33
CA THR A 286 -15.25 25.54 7.09
C THR A 286 -16.62 24.87 7.16
N ALA A 287 -16.66 23.55 6.93
CA ALA A 287 -17.89 22.76 7.02
C ALA A 287 -18.56 22.90 8.39
N ALA A 288 -19.89 22.97 8.41
CA ALA A 288 -20.68 23.01 9.64
C ALA A 288 -21.94 22.16 9.48
N ILE A 289 -22.18 21.24 10.41
CA ILE A 289 -23.37 20.39 10.46
C ILE A 289 -24.43 21.05 11.35
N THR A 290 -25.67 21.08 10.88
CA THR A 290 -26.81 21.68 11.60
C THR A 290 -27.88 20.66 11.98
N SER A 291 -28.01 19.56 11.22
CA SER A 291 -28.96 18.49 11.52
C SER A 291 -28.51 17.16 10.91
N VAL A 292 -29.00 16.07 11.50
CA VAL A 292 -28.79 14.71 11.03
C VAL A 292 -30.12 14.01 10.90
N GLN A 293 -30.33 13.32 9.79
CA GLN A 293 -31.47 12.41 9.59
C GLN A 293 -30.95 10.99 9.46
N TYR A 294 -31.60 10.06 10.14
CA TYR A 294 -31.36 8.63 9.99
C TYR A 294 -32.52 7.95 9.25
N ASP A 295 -32.20 7.20 8.24
CA ASP A 295 -33.13 6.38 7.46
C ASP A 295 -33.05 4.94 7.95
N GLY A 296 -34.10 4.51 8.68
CA GLY A 296 -34.17 3.18 9.28
C GLY A 296 -34.29 2.06 8.28
N GLU A 297 -34.77 2.31 7.05
CA GLU A 297 -34.85 1.29 6.02
C GLU A 297 -33.44 0.96 5.48
N THR A 298 -32.66 1.98 5.21
CA THR A 298 -31.34 1.84 4.54
C THR A 298 -30.14 1.91 5.48
N GLY A 299 -30.30 2.40 6.71
CA GLY A 299 -29.21 2.67 7.64
C GLY A 299 -28.38 3.91 7.23
N LYS A 300 -28.99 4.83 6.47
CA LYS A 300 -28.32 5.98 5.92
C LYS A 300 -28.46 7.21 6.82
N PHE A 301 -27.35 7.82 7.17
CA PHE A 301 -27.29 9.16 7.72
C PHE A 301 -27.27 10.20 6.61
N THR A 302 -28.07 11.25 6.76
CA THR A 302 -27.99 12.45 5.96
C THR A 302 -27.62 13.61 6.90
N PHE A 303 -26.41 14.12 6.75
CA PHE A 303 -25.94 15.29 7.46
C PHE A 303 -26.27 16.52 6.62
N THR A 304 -27.03 17.45 7.21
CA THR A 304 -27.35 18.74 6.59
C THR A 304 -26.56 19.83 7.28
N GLY A 305 -26.08 20.78 6.50
CA GLY A 305 -25.20 21.83 7.03
C GLY A 305 -24.82 22.88 6.00
N SER A 306 -23.58 23.35 6.04
CA SER A 306 -23.03 24.32 5.11
C SER A 306 -21.56 24.04 4.80
N ASN A 307 -21.09 24.59 3.69
CA ASN A 307 -19.69 24.61 3.26
C ASN A 307 -19.04 23.19 3.13
N PHE A 308 -19.82 22.15 2.85
CA PHE A 308 -19.26 20.83 2.59
C PHE A 308 -18.42 20.78 1.30
N ASP A 309 -18.55 21.76 0.42
CA ASP A 309 -17.68 21.96 -0.76
C ASP A 309 -16.23 22.28 -0.34
N THR A 310 -15.97 22.77 0.86
CA THR A 310 -14.62 23.02 1.39
C THR A 310 -13.86 21.72 1.76
N ILE A 311 -14.53 20.55 1.69
CA ILE A 311 -13.87 19.22 1.77
C ILE A 311 -12.94 19.02 0.55
N ASN A 312 -13.17 19.75 -0.55
CA ASN A 312 -12.44 19.62 -1.82
C ASN A 312 -12.58 18.24 -2.50
N VAL A 313 -13.66 17.52 -2.18
CA VAL A 313 -14.02 16.23 -2.78
C VAL A 313 -15.47 16.32 -3.29
N THR A 314 -15.64 16.53 -4.56
CA THR A 314 -16.98 16.73 -5.19
C THR A 314 -17.51 15.49 -5.90
N SER A 315 -16.74 14.40 -5.92
CA SER A 315 -17.11 13.12 -6.54
C SER A 315 -16.42 11.95 -5.87
N GLY A 316 -17.05 10.77 -5.91
CA GLY A 316 -16.52 9.57 -5.27
C GLY A 316 -16.87 9.47 -3.78
N SER A 317 -16.16 8.61 -3.08
CA SER A 317 -16.37 8.37 -1.65
C SER A 317 -15.67 9.44 -0.81
N ILE A 318 -16.39 9.96 0.20
CA ILE A 318 -15.80 10.85 1.22
C ILE A 318 -15.54 10.09 2.54
N LEU A 319 -15.57 8.77 2.52
CA LEU A 319 -15.44 7.94 3.74
C LEU A 319 -14.10 8.16 4.47
N ASP A 320 -13.04 8.48 3.72
CA ASP A 320 -11.70 8.77 4.24
C ASP A 320 -11.58 10.16 4.87
N PHE A 321 -12.54 11.04 4.57
CA PHE A 321 -12.56 12.43 5.02
C PHE A 321 -13.56 12.69 6.15
N LEU A 322 -14.15 11.61 6.70
CA LEU A 322 -14.99 11.65 7.90
C LEU A 322 -14.30 10.90 9.05
N ASN A 323 -14.15 11.57 10.18
CA ASN A 323 -13.60 10.96 11.39
C ASN A 323 -14.74 10.46 12.28
N PHE A 324 -15.10 9.19 12.12
CA PHE A 324 -16.22 8.59 12.84
C PHE A 324 -15.99 8.43 14.36
N ASP A 325 -14.75 8.56 14.85
CA ASP A 325 -14.46 8.65 16.28
C ASP A 325 -15.03 9.93 16.91
N ASN A 326 -15.45 10.88 16.09
CA ASN A 326 -16.09 12.14 16.48
C ASN A 326 -17.62 12.12 16.21
N LEU A 327 -18.21 10.93 16.05
CA LEU A 327 -19.64 10.73 15.84
C LEU A 327 -20.15 9.70 16.85
N ASP A 328 -21.03 10.10 17.74
CA ASP A 328 -21.66 9.24 18.72
C ASP A 328 -23.19 9.33 18.63
N TRP A 329 -23.86 8.20 18.85
CA TRP A 329 -25.31 8.15 19.01
C TRP A 329 -25.64 8.01 20.47
N ASP A 330 -26.22 9.03 21.06
CA ASP A 330 -26.69 9.01 22.44
C ASP A 330 -28.12 8.46 22.52
N ILE A 331 -28.24 7.26 23.04
CA ILE A 331 -29.52 6.61 23.27
C ILE A 331 -30.17 7.27 24.49
N ASN A 332 -31.41 7.76 24.29
CA ASN A 332 -32.25 8.45 25.29
C ASN A 332 -31.80 9.87 25.71
N ALA A 333 -30.80 10.43 25.04
CA ALA A 333 -30.31 11.79 25.34
C ALA A 333 -30.03 12.04 26.84
N ASP A 334 -29.44 11.06 27.52
CA ASP A 334 -29.23 11.13 28.96
C ASP A 334 -27.88 11.75 29.36
N ASN A 335 -27.07 12.17 28.37
CA ASN A 335 -25.72 12.70 28.53
C ASN A 335 -24.76 11.77 29.30
N ALA A 336 -25.09 10.50 29.41
CA ALA A 336 -24.25 9.52 30.05
C ALA A 336 -23.31 8.89 28.99
N THR A 337 -22.03 9.14 29.10
CA THR A 337 -21.00 8.54 28.21
C THR A 337 -20.98 7.01 28.22
N THR A 338 -21.77 6.37 29.03
CA THR A 338 -21.90 4.91 29.16
C THR A 338 -23.03 4.31 28.33
N SER A 339 -23.91 5.14 27.76
CA SER A 339 -25.07 4.72 26.96
C SER A 339 -24.89 4.99 25.46
N ASN A 340 -23.77 5.61 25.08
CA ASN A 340 -23.53 6.01 23.71
C ASN A 340 -23.21 4.81 22.83
N PHE A 341 -23.69 4.88 21.59
CA PHE A 341 -23.37 3.90 20.56
C PHE A 341 -22.29 4.52 19.64
N GLU A 342 -21.07 4.05 19.81
CA GLU A 342 -19.89 4.56 19.10
C GLU A 342 -19.80 3.97 17.69
N PHE A 343 -19.21 4.75 16.79
CA PHE A 343 -18.96 4.37 15.42
C PHE A 343 -17.47 4.37 15.10
N ALA A 344 -17.08 3.47 14.20
CA ALA A 344 -15.78 3.46 13.57
C ALA A 344 -15.95 3.50 12.04
N LYS A 345 -14.93 3.90 11.29
CA LYS A 345 -14.98 3.93 9.82
C LYS A 345 -15.43 2.60 9.21
N ALA A 346 -15.02 1.46 9.78
CA ALA A 346 -15.38 0.12 9.30
C ALA A 346 -16.87 -0.22 9.44
N ASP A 347 -17.61 0.54 10.26
CA ASP A 347 -19.05 0.38 10.45
C ASP A 347 -19.88 0.96 9.30
N PHE A 348 -19.25 1.74 8.43
CA PHE A 348 -19.91 2.38 7.29
C PHE A 348 -19.53 1.70 5.97
N ALA A 349 -20.55 1.39 5.18
CA ALA A 349 -20.40 0.81 3.85
C ALA A 349 -20.03 1.87 2.80
N SER A 350 -20.48 3.11 2.98
CA SER A 350 -20.21 4.22 2.06
C SER A 350 -20.44 5.58 2.73
N ALA A 351 -19.77 6.60 2.19
CA ALA A 351 -20.10 8.00 2.44
C ALA A 351 -19.94 8.80 1.15
N SER A 352 -20.82 9.81 0.93
CA SER A 352 -20.86 10.55 -0.31
C SER A 352 -21.13 12.04 -0.09
N TYR A 353 -20.44 12.88 -0.85
CA TYR A 353 -20.77 14.28 -1.00
C TYR A 353 -22.01 14.40 -1.90
N ILE A 354 -23.01 15.15 -1.47
CA ILE A 354 -24.24 15.41 -2.22
C ILE A 354 -24.27 16.85 -2.73
N SER A 355 -23.97 17.79 -1.86
CA SER A 355 -23.95 19.23 -2.17
C SER A 355 -23.18 20.03 -1.10
N ALA A 356 -22.97 21.32 -1.33
CA ALA A 356 -22.39 22.21 -0.32
C ALA A 356 -23.17 22.24 1.02
N THR A 357 -24.39 21.70 1.05
CA THR A 357 -25.26 21.66 2.24
C THR A 357 -25.64 20.26 2.70
N SER A 358 -25.14 19.20 2.05
CA SER A 358 -25.51 17.83 2.40
C SER A 358 -24.42 16.82 2.06
N ILE A 359 -24.14 15.93 3.04
CA ILE A 359 -23.35 14.72 2.87
C ILE A 359 -24.12 13.53 3.43
N THR A 360 -23.80 12.32 2.99
CA THR A 360 -24.43 11.11 3.49
C THR A 360 -23.39 10.06 3.89
N ALA A 361 -23.73 9.22 4.87
CA ALA A 361 -22.99 8.03 5.22
C ALA A 361 -23.96 6.87 5.49
N THR A 362 -23.64 5.65 5.05
CA THR A 362 -24.54 4.50 5.17
C THR A 362 -23.85 3.40 5.97
N LEU A 363 -24.50 2.92 7.02
CA LEU A 363 -24.02 1.81 7.84
C LEU A 363 -23.91 0.50 7.04
N THR A 364 -23.04 -0.38 7.47
CA THR A 364 -23.12 -1.79 7.10
C THR A 364 -24.39 -2.41 7.69
N SER A 365 -24.92 -3.43 7.05
CA SER A 365 -26.13 -4.13 7.55
C SER A 365 -25.94 -4.70 8.97
N VAL A 366 -24.73 -5.12 9.30
CA VAL A 366 -24.38 -5.64 10.63
C VAL A 366 -24.45 -4.53 11.69
N LYS A 367 -23.84 -3.36 11.41
CA LYS A 367 -23.84 -2.24 12.36
C LYS A 367 -25.22 -1.62 12.49
N LYS A 368 -25.97 -1.49 11.37
CA LYS A 368 -27.38 -1.08 11.40
C LYS A 368 -28.20 -1.97 12.35
N ALA A 369 -28.14 -3.29 12.17
CA ALA A 369 -28.87 -4.22 13.03
C ALA A 369 -28.45 -4.14 14.50
N ALA A 370 -27.17 -3.92 14.78
CA ALA A 370 -26.67 -3.73 16.15
C ALA A 370 -27.21 -2.44 16.80
N LEU A 371 -27.18 -1.32 16.05
CA LEU A 371 -27.74 -0.06 16.52
C LEU A 371 -29.23 -0.19 16.84
N GLU A 372 -30.03 -0.72 15.94
CA GLU A 372 -31.47 -0.88 16.07
C GLU A 372 -31.89 -1.92 17.13
N ALA A 373 -30.99 -2.82 17.50
CA ALA A 373 -31.20 -3.77 18.60
C ALA A 373 -30.80 -3.17 19.98
N THR A 374 -30.21 -1.99 20.02
CA THR A 374 -29.78 -1.36 21.29
C THR A 374 -31.02 -0.97 22.09
N SER A 375 -31.00 -1.31 23.37
CA SER A 375 -32.12 -0.99 24.27
C SER A 375 -32.31 0.53 24.39
N GLY A 376 -33.51 1.00 24.11
CA GLY A 376 -33.84 2.42 24.12
C GLY A 376 -33.77 3.13 22.77
N PHE A 377 -33.18 2.50 21.75
CA PHE A 377 -33.12 3.07 20.40
C PHE A 377 -34.51 3.48 19.90
N ALA A 378 -34.64 4.71 19.43
CA ALA A 378 -35.88 5.31 18.91
C ALA A 378 -37.11 5.15 19.85
N ALA A 379 -36.90 5.02 21.15
CA ALA A 379 -38.00 4.77 22.08
C ALA A 379 -38.95 5.98 22.14
N ALA A 380 -40.26 5.71 22.12
CA ALA A 380 -41.29 6.73 22.22
C ALA A 380 -41.17 7.50 23.55
N GLY A 381 -40.74 8.73 23.51
CA GLY A 381 -40.64 9.65 24.66
C GLY A 381 -39.24 10.01 25.16
N GLY A 382 -38.20 9.37 24.62
CA GLY A 382 -36.81 9.80 24.76
C GLY A 382 -36.25 10.10 23.37
N ALA A 383 -35.98 11.33 23.06
CA ALA A 383 -35.37 11.65 21.78
C ALA A 383 -33.89 11.24 21.83
N ASP A 384 -33.51 10.20 21.07
CA ASP A 384 -32.10 9.97 20.83
C ASP A 384 -31.48 11.22 20.21
N THR A 385 -30.20 11.45 20.47
CA THR A 385 -29.43 12.53 19.85
C THR A 385 -28.19 11.99 19.18
N ILE A 386 -27.66 12.76 18.25
CA ILE A 386 -26.37 12.50 17.66
C ILE A 386 -25.41 13.59 18.08
N ASP A 387 -24.27 13.17 18.61
CA ASP A 387 -23.15 14.04 18.91
C ASP A 387 -22.16 14.01 17.77
N VAL A 388 -21.87 15.18 17.23
CA VAL A 388 -20.79 15.40 16.28
C VAL A 388 -19.82 16.38 16.92
N THR A 389 -18.58 15.95 17.12
CA THR A 389 -17.54 16.79 17.70
C THR A 389 -16.61 17.35 16.63
N ALA A 390 -15.90 18.44 16.96
CA ALA A 390 -14.99 19.11 16.03
C ALA A 390 -13.97 18.15 15.43
N GLY A 391 -13.77 18.25 14.11
CA GLY A 391 -12.90 17.36 13.37
C GLY A 391 -13.57 16.09 12.83
N PHE A 392 -14.91 15.98 12.92
CA PHE A 392 -15.65 14.94 12.20
C PHE A 392 -15.46 15.07 10.68
N VAL A 393 -15.63 16.29 10.15
CA VAL A 393 -15.38 16.59 8.74
C VAL A 393 -13.92 17.00 8.55
N ARG A 394 -13.27 16.41 7.58
CA ARG A 394 -11.90 16.71 7.14
C ARG A 394 -11.89 16.99 5.64
N ASP A 395 -10.94 17.79 5.19
CA ASP A 395 -10.72 18.00 3.76
C ASP A 395 -9.87 16.91 3.11
N HIS A 396 -9.56 17.09 1.84
CA HIS A 396 -8.74 16.16 1.06
C HIS A 396 -7.29 16.03 1.59
N ALA A 397 -6.78 17.02 2.30
CA ALA A 397 -5.48 16.99 2.98
C ALA A 397 -5.57 16.49 4.44
N LEU A 398 -6.75 16.04 4.86
CA LEU A 398 -7.10 15.56 6.20
C LEU A 398 -7.03 16.65 7.28
N ASN A 399 -7.04 17.94 6.93
CA ASN A 399 -7.20 19.01 7.90
C ASN A 399 -8.60 18.93 8.54
N ALA A 400 -8.65 18.94 9.85
CA ALA A 400 -9.89 18.86 10.60
C ALA A 400 -10.63 20.19 10.61
N ALA A 401 -11.93 20.20 10.35
CA ALA A 401 -12.76 21.37 10.54
C ALA A 401 -12.70 21.84 11.99
N ALA A 402 -12.39 23.13 12.19
CA ALA A 402 -12.24 23.69 13.52
C ALA A 402 -13.58 23.86 14.25
N SER A 403 -14.69 23.90 13.51
CA SER A 403 -16.03 24.12 14.03
C SER A 403 -17.07 23.55 13.07
N ASP A 404 -17.05 22.23 12.84
CA ASP A 404 -18.02 21.52 12.02
C ASP A 404 -19.43 21.45 12.65
N GLY A 405 -19.79 22.54 13.36
CA GLY A 405 -21.05 22.68 14.05
C GLY A 405 -21.12 21.66 15.16
N THR A 406 -20.31 21.84 16.21
CA THR A 406 -20.33 20.97 17.39
C THR A 406 -21.75 20.81 17.88
N LEU A 407 -22.39 19.71 17.48
CA LEU A 407 -23.68 19.30 17.97
C LEU A 407 -23.43 18.61 19.31
N THR A 408 -23.04 19.39 20.32
CA THR A 408 -22.85 18.85 21.66
C THR A 408 -24.14 18.97 22.44
N GLN A 409 -24.53 17.91 23.08
CA GLN A 409 -25.68 17.80 23.97
C GLN A 409 -25.75 18.80 25.10
N ASN A 410 -24.68 19.47 25.46
CA ASN A 410 -24.65 20.36 26.63
C ASN A 410 -25.37 21.70 26.46
N SER A 411 -25.98 21.95 25.33
CA SER A 411 -26.83 23.10 25.12
C SER A 411 -28.08 22.67 24.37
N ASN A 412 -29.13 22.26 24.95
CA ASN A 412 -30.54 22.18 24.45
C ASN A 412 -30.81 22.55 22.96
N THR A 413 -29.79 22.51 22.13
CA THR A 413 -29.71 22.85 20.71
C THR A 413 -29.04 21.74 19.91
N GLY A 414 -28.99 20.50 20.44
CA GLY A 414 -28.53 19.32 19.67
C GLY A 414 -29.30 19.24 18.36
N ALA A 415 -28.63 18.88 17.27
CA ALA A 415 -29.33 18.64 16.04
C ALA A 415 -30.40 17.60 16.32
N THR A 416 -31.62 17.98 16.03
CA THR A 416 -32.75 17.06 16.14
C THR A 416 -32.48 15.91 15.18
N LEU A 417 -32.21 14.74 15.75
CA LEU A 417 -32.19 13.52 14.98
C LEU A 417 -33.62 13.26 14.49
N THR A 418 -33.78 13.13 13.20
CA THR A 418 -35.08 12.78 12.63
C THR A 418 -34.98 11.42 11.99
N TYR A 419 -36.04 10.63 12.15
CA TYR A 419 -36.14 9.30 11.53
C TYR A 419 -36.98 9.39 10.26
N SER A 420 -36.56 8.70 9.20
CA SER A 420 -37.36 8.50 8.00
C SER A 420 -37.45 7.01 7.73
N ASP A 421 -38.51 6.40 8.19
CA ASP A 421 -38.90 5.05 7.79
C ASP A 421 -40.41 5.08 7.51
N THR A 422 -40.81 4.49 6.40
CA THR A 422 -42.22 4.35 5.96
C THR A 422 -42.62 2.91 5.75
N THR A 423 -41.68 1.98 5.94
CA THR A 423 -41.91 0.55 5.77
C THR A 423 -42.69 0.02 6.98
N ARG A 424 -43.77 -0.65 6.73
CA ARG A 424 -44.60 -1.24 7.78
C ARG A 424 -44.15 -2.66 8.08
N PRO A 425 -44.08 -3.08 9.36
CA PRO A 425 -43.71 -4.43 9.70
C PRO A 425 -44.71 -5.44 9.10
N THR A 426 -44.20 -6.54 8.65
CA THR A 426 -44.98 -7.67 8.15
C THR A 426 -44.47 -8.98 8.75
N VAL A 427 -45.34 -10.02 8.86
CA VAL A 427 -44.88 -11.34 9.25
C VAL A 427 -44.15 -11.98 8.06
N THR A 428 -42.94 -12.49 8.28
CA THR A 428 -42.12 -13.18 7.27
C THR A 428 -42.23 -14.70 7.36
N LYS A 429 -42.39 -15.25 8.57
CA LYS A 429 -42.58 -16.68 8.79
C LYS A 429 -43.15 -16.99 10.17
N PHE A 430 -43.77 -18.18 10.30
CA PHE A 430 -44.14 -18.79 11.59
C PHE A 430 -43.30 -20.05 11.82
N THR A 431 -42.80 -20.22 13.06
CA THR A 431 -41.99 -21.37 13.49
C THR A 431 -42.35 -21.81 14.90
N SER A 432 -41.85 -22.96 15.34
CA SER A 432 -41.84 -23.39 16.74
C SER A 432 -40.41 -23.72 17.18
N THR A 433 -40.12 -23.49 18.45
CA THR A 433 -38.88 -23.96 19.09
C THR A 433 -39.02 -25.37 19.66
N ASN A 434 -40.24 -25.92 19.67
CA ASN A 434 -40.47 -27.29 20.09
C ASN A 434 -39.92 -28.27 19.05
N ALA A 435 -39.45 -29.42 19.51
CA ALA A 435 -39.01 -30.49 18.62
C ALA A 435 -40.21 -31.02 17.81
N ASP A 436 -39.95 -31.45 16.58
CA ASP A 436 -40.95 -32.15 15.77
C ASP A 436 -41.46 -33.39 16.52
N GLY A 437 -42.78 -33.65 16.45
CA GLY A 437 -43.38 -34.77 17.14
C GLY A 437 -44.81 -34.52 17.60
N SER A 438 -45.37 -35.49 18.41
CA SER A 438 -46.73 -35.44 18.89
C SER A 438 -46.86 -34.86 20.29
N TYR A 439 -47.82 -33.96 20.47
CA TYR A 439 -48.08 -33.24 21.72
C TYR A 439 -49.52 -33.54 22.17
N GLY A 440 -49.67 -34.16 23.34
CA GLY A 440 -50.95 -34.48 23.97
C GLY A 440 -51.46 -33.35 24.87
N VAL A 441 -52.58 -33.63 25.59
CA VAL A 441 -53.22 -32.69 26.53
C VAL A 441 -52.23 -32.12 27.51
N ASP A 442 -52.35 -30.81 27.85
CA ASP A 442 -51.54 -30.04 28.78
C ASP A 442 -50.07 -29.86 28.34
N LYS A 443 -49.65 -30.33 27.16
CA LYS A 443 -48.36 -30.02 26.61
C LYS A 443 -48.34 -28.60 26.04
N LYS A 444 -47.17 -27.95 26.12
CA LYS A 444 -46.94 -26.58 25.68
C LYS A 444 -46.21 -26.57 24.36
N VAL A 445 -46.69 -25.78 23.43
CA VAL A 445 -46.10 -25.55 22.12
C VAL A 445 -45.87 -24.05 21.93
N ASN A 446 -44.62 -23.66 21.76
CA ASN A 446 -44.28 -22.28 21.46
C ASN A 446 -44.52 -21.97 19.97
N VAL A 447 -45.20 -20.87 19.71
CA VAL A 447 -45.39 -20.36 18.36
C VAL A 447 -44.69 -19.03 18.25
N THR A 448 -43.85 -18.88 17.24
CA THR A 448 -43.07 -17.67 16.98
C THR A 448 -43.41 -17.10 15.61
N ALA A 449 -43.81 -15.83 15.57
CA ALA A 449 -43.83 -15.04 14.33
C ALA A 449 -42.55 -14.26 14.20
N THR A 450 -41.88 -14.39 13.05
CA THR A 450 -40.71 -13.53 12.70
C THR A 450 -41.22 -12.39 11.82
N MET A 451 -40.84 -11.18 12.18
CA MET A 451 -41.20 -9.95 11.49
C MET A 451 -40.16 -9.56 10.44
N SER A 452 -40.57 -8.72 9.48
CA SER A 452 -39.65 -8.15 8.45
C SER A 452 -38.62 -7.19 9.05
N GLU A 453 -38.96 -6.60 10.21
CA GLU A 453 -38.16 -5.58 10.88
C GLU A 453 -38.40 -5.63 12.40
N ASN A 454 -37.62 -4.83 13.15
CA ASN A 454 -37.80 -4.76 14.61
C ASN A 454 -39.09 -4.03 14.99
N VAL A 455 -39.82 -4.61 15.93
CA VAL A 455 -41.05 -4.04 16.50
C VAL A 455 -40.83 -3.67 17.96
N ILE A 456 -41.63 -2.73 18.47
CA ILE A 456 -41.54 -2.28 19.86
C ILE A 456 -42.01 -3.35 20.83
N ALA A 457 -41.50 -3.30 22.06
CA ALA A 457 -41.99 -4.15 23.14
C ALA A 457 -43.49 -3.95 23.35
N GLY A 458 -44.23 -5.04 23.61
CA GLY A 458 -45.68 -5.03 23.75
C GLY A 458 -46.45 -5.10 22.44
N SER A 459 -45.79 -5.15 21.26
CA SER A 459 -46.46 -5.47 19.99
C SER A 459 -47.11 -6.82 20.06
N LYS A 460 -48.40 -6.89 19.64
CA LYS A 460 -49.22 -8.12 19.73
C LYS A 460 -50.04 -8.38 18.47
N LEU A 461 -50.17 -9.66 18.13
CA LEU A 461 -51.13 -10.16 17.15
C LEU A 461 -51.74 -11.46 17.64
N THR A 462 -52.95 -11.78 17.16
CA THR A 462 -53.65 -13.03 17.47
C THR A 462 -53.61 -13.94 16.28
N VAL A 463 -53.12 -15.18 16.45
CA VAL A 463 -53.16 -16.23 15.43
C VAL A 463 -54.30 -17.19 15.72
N THR A 464 -54.92 -17.74 14.67
CA THR A 464 -55.85 -18.86 14.75
C THR A 464 -55.15 -20.14 14.32
N LEU A 465 -55.19 -21.17 15.16
CA LEU A 465 -54.50 -22.44 14.95
C LEU A 465 -55.38 -23.43 14.16
N SER A 466 -54.75 -24.37 13.43
CA SER A 466 -55.41 -25.39 12.61
C SER A 466 -55.86 -26.61 13.41
N THR A 467 -56.39 -26.41 14.62
CA THR A 467 -56.80 -27.50 15.55
C THR A 467 -58.20 -27.99 15.32
N GLY A 468 -58.94 -27.49 14.33
CA GLY A 468 -60.34 -27.85 14.02
C GLY A 468 -61.38 -27.13 14.86
N SER A 469 -61.01 -26.51 15.98
CA SER A 469 -61.90 -25.78 16.91
C SER A 469 -61.60 -24.24 16.90
N SER A 470 -60.82 -23.73 15.95
CA SER A 470 -60.50 -22.31 15.83
C SER A 470 -59.83 -21.72 17.10
N GLU A 471 -58.96 -22.49 17.72
CA GLU A 471 -58.21 -22.04 18.88
C GLU A 471 -57.34 -20.82 18.51
N THR A 472 -57.35 -19.81 19.36
CA THR A 472 -56.59 -18.59 19.15
C THR A 472 -55.43 -18.47 20.15
N LEU A 473 -54.33 -17.87 19.70
CA LEU A 473 -53.16 -17.62 20.52
C LEU A 473 -52.65 -16.20 20.28
N VAL A 474 -52.41 -15.47 21.36
CA VAL A 474 -51.73 -14.15 21.27
C VAL A 474 -50.25 -14.36 21.23
N LEU A 475 -49.59 -13.79 20.22
CA LEU A 475 -48.14 -13.68 20.13
C LEU A 475 -47.77 -12.26 20.52
N GLU A 476 -46.72 -12.10 21.36
CA GLU A 476 -46.27 -10.82 21.90
C GLU A 476 -44.77 -10.69 21.77
N ALA A 477 -44.31 -9.47 21.46
CA ALA A 477 -42.90 -9.06 21.58
C ALA A 477 -42.65 -8.61 23.03
N ALA A 478 -42.10 -9.47 23.86
CA ALA A 478 -41.81 -9.15 25.26
C ALA A 478 -40.75 -8.03 25.39
N THR A 479 -39.86 -7.94 24.43
CA THR A 479 -38.81 -6.89 24.26
C THR A 479 -38.85 -6.43 22.80
N ALA A 480 -38.30 -5.22 22.54
CA ALA A 480 -38.12 -4.80 21.16
C ALA A 480 -37.26 -5.81 20.39
N GLY A 481 -37.63 -6.10 19.16
CA GLY A 481 -36.97 -7.10 18.32
C GLY A 481 -37.86 -7.56 17.18
N ASN A 482 -37.39 -8.50 16.40
CA ASN A 482 -38.12 -8.98 15.22
C ASN A 482 -38.93 -10.26 15.44
N THR A 483 -39.25 -10.61 16.70
CA THR A 483 -40.05 -11.84 16.99
C THR A 483 -41.18 -11.57 17.99
N LEU A 484 -42.33 -12.14 17.71
CA LEU A 484 -43.46 -12.26 18.64
C LEU A 484 -43.62 -13.73 18.99
N ILE A 485 -43.80 -14.02 20.28
CA ILE A 485 -43.85 -15.39 20.80
C ILE A 485 -45.11 -15.57 21.63
N GLY A 486 -45.75 -16.75 21.48
CA GLY A 486 -46.86 -17.18 22.33
C GLY A 486 -46.75 -18.66 22.69
N GLU A 487 -47.25 -19.04 23.84
CA GLU A 487 -47.27 -20.43 24.30
C GLU A 487 -48.68 -20.99 24.23
N TYR A 488 -48.88 -21.97 23.36
CA TYR A 488 -50.13 -22.71 23.24
C TYR A 488 -50.11 -23.91 24.18
N THR A 489 -51.05 -23.99 25.12
CA THR A 489 -51.26 -25.15 25.95
C THR A 489 -52.36 -26.02 25.30
N VAL A 490 -52.05 -27.26 24.94
CA VAL A 490 -52.95 -28.16 24.24
C VAL A 490 -54.18 -28.52 25.11
N PRO A 491 -55.41 -28.07 24.75
CA PRO A 491 -56.62 -28.43 25.48
C PRO A 491 -57.11 -29.85 25.17
N THR A 492 -58.10 -30.32 25.88
CA THR A 492 -58.76 -31.59 25.59
C THR A 492 -59.56 -31.49 24.29
N SER A 493 -59.69 -32.60 23.59
CA SER A 493 -60.60 -32.78 22.42
C SER A 493 -60.21 -31.98 21.18
N VAL A 494 -58.93 -31.64 21.04
CA VAL A 494 -58.38 -31.05 19.82
C VAL A 494 -57.37 -32.03 19.17
N SER A 495 -57.28 -32.01 17.86
CA SER A 495 -56.26 -32.79 17.13
C SER A 495 -55.98 -32.18 15.77
N THR A 496 -54.74 -32.26 15.35
CA THR A 496 -54.33 -31.92 13.98
C THR A 496 -53.11 -32.74 13.61
N PRO A 497 -53.06 -33.31 12.41
CA PRO A 497 -51.88 -34.06 11.96
C PRO A 497 -50.64 -33.17 11.74
N ASP A 498 -50.86 -31.85 11.61
CA ASP A 498 -49.80 -30.87 11.46
C ASP A 498 -50.31 -29.48 11.88
N LEU A 499 -49.73 -28.92 12.93
CA LEU A 499 -50.18 -27.66 13.50
C LEU A 499 -49.74 -26.48 12.62
N GLY A 500 -50.72 -25.83 12.02
CA GLY A 500 -50.53 -24.62 11.21
C GLY A 500 -51.31 -23.44 11.77
N ILE A 501 -51.14 -22.31 11.10
CA ILE A 501 -51.90 -21.08 11.33
C ILE A 501 -52.88 -20.92 10.17
N THR A 502 -54.18 -20.78 10.47
CA THR A 502 -55.23 -20.58 9.47
C THR A 502 -55.44 -19.11 9.12
N SER A 503 -55.27 -18.24 10.10
CA SER A 503 -55.32 -16.77 9.94
C SER A 503 -54.62 -16.09 11.10
N TYR A 504 -54.30 -14.83 10.93
CA TYR A 504 -53.94 -13.93 12.04
C TYR A 504 -54.54 -12.56 11.84
N GLU A 505 -54.70 -11.85 12.93
CA GLU A 505 -55.35 -10.54 12.95
C GLU A 505 -54.74 -9.64 14.05
N LEU A 506 -54.99 -8.36 13.95
CA LEU A 506 -54.81 -7.38 15.05
C LEU A 506 -56.14 -7.19 15.74
N ALA A 507 -56.41 -7.92 16.81
CA ALA A 507 -57.64 -7.81 17.59
C ALA A 507 -57.73 -6.40 18.24
N SER A 508 -58.95 -6.06 18.72
CA SER A 508 -59.17 -4.73 19.34
C SER A 508 -58.18 -4.47 20.47
N GLY A 509 -57.45 -3.34 20.39
CA GLY A 509 -56.42 -2.94 21.34
C GLY A 509 -55.05 -3.61 21.10
N GLN A 510 -54.88 -4.38 20.02
CA GLN A 510 -53.59 -4.92 19.60
C GLN A 510 -53.00 -4.09 18.45
N SER A 511 -51.70 -3.99 18.44
CA SER A 511 -50.93 -3.43 17.33
C SER A 511 -49.58 -4.12 17.25
N VAL A 512 -49.02 -4.19 16.07
CA VAL A 512 -47.65 -4.49 15.83
C VAL A 512 -47.06 -3.24 15.18
N THR A 513 -46.20 -2.56 15.91
CA THR A 513 -45.65 -1.28 15.48
C THR A 513 -44.12 -1.38 15.48
N ASP A 514 -43.48 -0.91 14.42
CA ASP A 514 -42.03 -0.85 14.36
C ASP A 514 -41.48 0.18 15.34
N ILE A 515 -40.16 0.22 15.42
CA ILE A 515 -39.45 1.18 16.29
C ILE A 515 -39.57 2.62 15.79
N TYR A 516 -40.01 2.87 14.57
CA TYR A 516 -40.19 4.19 13.95
C TYR A 516 -41.66 4.68 13.99
N GLY A 517 -42.57 3.86 14.49
CA GLY A 517 -43.99 4.20 14.65
C GLY A 517 -44.91 3.73 13.52
N ASN A 518 -44.41 3.00 12.52
CA ASN A 518 -45.24 2.46 11.46
C ASN A 518 -45.99 1.18 11.96
N THR A 519 -47.30 1.18 11.83
CA THR A 519 -48.12 0.08 12.31
C THR A 519 -48.42 -0.91 11.19
N MET A 520 -48.29 -2.21 11.48
CA MET A 520 -48.63 -3.31 10.59
C MET A 520 -50.08 -3.21 10.13
N THR A 521 -50.31 -3.44 8.85
CA THR A 521 -51.67 -3.50 8.26
C THR A 521 -51.95 -4.81 7.52
N SER A 522 -50.92 -5.54 7.13
CA SER A 522 -51.05 -6.81 6.43
C SER A 522 -51.33 -7.95 7.40
N THR A 523 -52.32 -8.78 7.09
CA THR A 523 -52.66 -10.00 7.83
C THR A 523 -52.55 -11.25 6.94
N THR A 524 -51.75 -11.17 5.89
CA THR A 524 -51.53 -12.25 4.94
C THR A 524 -50.44 -13.20 5.42
N ILE A 525 -50.75 -14.50 5.54
CA ILE A 525 -49.73 -15.52 5.84
C ILE A 525 -48.79 -15.65 4.65
N PRO A 526 -47.45 -15.51 4.85
CA PRO A 526 -46.51 -15.63 3.75
C PRO A 526 -46.55 -17.03 3.12
N SER A 527 -46.52 -17.09 1.79
CA SER A 527 -46.58 -18.36 1.06
C SER A 527 -45.41 -19.27 1.42
N GLY A 528 -45.68 -20.51 1.82
CA GLY A 528 -44.66 -21.49 2.19
C GLY A 528 -43.97 -21.22 3.51
N GLN A 529 -44.45 -20.25 4.32
CA GLN A 529 -43.85 -19.85 5.60
C GLN A 529 -44.77 -20.00 6.78
N ASN A 530 -45.81 -20.84 6.64
CA ASN A 530 -46.72 -21.20 7.73
C ASN A 530 -45.98 -22.05 8.78
N LEU A 531 -46.52 -22.15 9.99
CA LEU A 531 -45.99 -23.00 11.05
C LEU A 531 -45.81 -24.44 10.58
N SER A 532 -46.85 -25.02 9.94
CA SER A 532 -46.79 -26.37 9.36
C SER A 532 -45.77 -26.57 8.23
N ASN A 533 -45.24 -25.49 7.61
CA ASN A 533 -44.17 -25.61 6.64
C ASN A 533 -42.79 -25.65 7.30
N ASN A 534 -42.68 -25.15 8.53
CA ASN A 534 -41.39 -24.87 9.20
C ASN A 534 -41.18 -25.76 10.45
N SER A 535 -42.23 -26.44 10.96
CA SER A 535 -42.20 -27.30 12.16
C SER A 535 -43.24 -28.40 12.04
N ALA A 536 -42.85 -29.64 12.21
CA ALA A 536 -43.78 -30.79 12.12
C ALA A 536 -44.38 -31.12 13.52
N ILE A 537 -45.37 -30.36 13.93
CA ILE A 537 -46.02 -30.45 15.23
C ILE A 537 -47.38 -31.15 15.08
N VAL A 538 -47.51 -32.36 15.61
CA VAL A 538 -48.76 -33.10 15.66
C VAL A 538 -49.46 -32.85 16.98
N ILE A 539 -50.75 -32.49 16.98
CA ILE A 539 -51.55 -32.44 18.19
C ILE A 539 -52.44 -33.67 18.21
N ASP A 540 -52.25 -34.52 19.22
CA ASP A 540 -53.06 -35.75 19.40
C ASP A 540 -53.51 -35.89 20.86
N THR A 541 -54.79 -35.67 21.09
CA THR A 541 -55.43 -35.78 22.42
C THR A 541 -56.30 -37.03 22.53
N ALA A 542 -56.26 -37.89 21.50
CA ALA A 542 -57.00 -39.12 21.53
C ALA A 542 -56.35 -40.13 22.48
N ALA A 543 -57.08 -40.60 23.43
CA ALA A 543 -56.57 -41.65 24.29
C ALA A 543 -56.47 -42.98 23.49
N PRO A 544 -55.41 -43.72 23.65
CA PRO A 544 -55.25 -45.00 23.01
C PRO A 544 -56.39 -45.94 23.50
N THR A 545 -57.10 -46.58 22.58
CA THR A 545 -58.10 -47.61 22.89
C THR A 545 -57.46 -48.98 22.78
N SER A 546 -57.06 -49.52 23.91
CA SER A 546 -56.55 -50.88 23.95
C SER A 546 -57.34 -51.70 25.01
N THR A 547 -57.65 -52.93 24.70
CA THR A 547 -58.27 -53.89 25.64
C THR A 547 -57.29 -55.04 25.83
N VAL A 548 -57.10 -55.46 27.07
CA VAL A 548 -56.31 -56.65 27.35
C VAL A 548 -57.31 -57.84 27.43
N ALA A 549 -57.28 -58.67 26.43
CA ALA A 549 -58.14 -59.87 26.38
C ALA A 549 -57.55 -61.01 27.21
N SER A 550 -56.25 -61.11 27.31
CA SER A 550 -55.61 -62.13 28.17
C SER A 550 -54.26 -61.71 28.64
N ALA A 551 -53.84 -62.25 29.77
CA ALA A 551 -52.46 -62.07 30.31
C ALA A 551 -51.92 -63.46 30.64
N VAL A 552 -50.73 -63.81 30.12
CA VAL A 552 -50.05 -65.06 30.38
C VAL A 552 -48.72 -64.81 31.02
N TYR A 553 -48.50 -65.27 32.22
CA TYR A 553 -47.25 -65.22 32.92
C TYR A 553 -46.44 -66.49 32.76
N LYS A 554 -45.28 -66.48 32.25
CA LYS A 554 -44.35 -67.60 32.17
C LYS A 554 -43.36 -67.54 33.33
N GLY A 555 -43.64 -68.30 34.41
CA GLY A 555 -42.87 -68.26 35.64
C GLY A 555 -41.42 -68.70 35.49
N SER A 556 -41.06 -69.55 34.53
CA SER A 556 -39.70 -70.01 34.28
C SER A 556 -38.82 -68.97 33.55
N ALA A 557 -39.42 -67.98 32.87
CA ALA A 557 -38.69 -66.94 32.12
C ALA A 557 -38.93 -65.54 32.67
N GLY A 558 -39.79 -65.37 33.68
CA GLY A 558 -40.19 -64.08 34.22
C GLY A 558 -40.91 -63.19 33.24
N GLY A 559 -41.41 -63.73 32.12
CA GLY A 559 -42.04 -62.97 31.03
C GLY A 559 -43.55 -62.86 31.19
N LEU A 560 -44.15 -61.70 31.12
CA LEU A 560 -45.59 -61.41 31.02
C LEU A 560 -45.97 -61.07 29.57
N THR A 561 -46.79 -61.83 28.96
CA THR A 561 -47.34 -61.54 27.62
C THR A 561 -48.80 -61.08 27.78
N LEU A 562 -49.08 -59.88 27.26
CA LEU A 562 -50.46 -59.36 27.18
C LEU A 562 -50.93 -59.53 25.74
N THR A 563 -52.18 -59.95 25.55
CA THR A 563 -52.84 -60.05 24.25
C THR A 563 -54.19 -59.32 24.32
N GLY A 564 -54.47 -58.52 23.31
CA GLY A 564 -55.67 -57.70 23.25
C GLY A 564 -56.14 -57.54 21.82
#